data_f672816a338be1633ce81dc1ae44644e
#
_entry.id   f672816a338be1633ce81dc1ae44644e
#
_cell.length_a   1.000
_cell.length_b   1.000
_cell.length_c   1.000
_cell.angle_alpha   90.00
_cell.angle_beta   90.00
_cell.angle_gamma   90.00
#
_symmetry.space_group_name_H-M   'P 1'
#
loop_
_entity.id
_entity.type
_entity.pdbx_description
1 polymer ?
#
loop_
_entity_poly.entity_id
_entity_poly.type
_entity_poly.pdbx_seq_one_letter_code
_entity_poly.pdbx_strand_id
1 'polypeptide(L)'
;MNPYKVFIVGHEGTTGLRIHERLSGRKDITLLSISDEDRKNIDVIASIAKDADIVFLCLPDAASKEVVAAIGDYPCKIIDTSTAFRTADDWAYGFPELGESYKNDIKTKQHIANPGCHASGMISCIAPLVKAGIAPVDYPFTITSLTGYSGGGKKMIGQYESEPKDYFLYAPRQYGLSQQHKHLPEVTHVCGLTEAPIFMPIVDDYYSGMEVSVGLHTRLLAKPVTVEDVHAALVDFYKDSTIVKVAPLNLEEDNKQLLNANKLSNTDGMVISVTGNNDRMVVHAIFDNLGKGASGAAVQCMNIALGLPEETGLSL
;
A
#
# COMPACT_ATOMS: atom_id res chain seq x y z
N MET A 1 -23.70 7.72 -19.03
CA MET A 1 -23.72 7.92 -17.57
C MET A 1 -23.10 9.28 -17.27
N ASN A 2 -23.56 9.98 -16.26
CA ASN A 2 -22.87 11.18 -15.79
C ASN A 2 -21.52 10.77 -15.18
N PRO A 3 -20.46 11.57 -15.37
CA PRO A 3 -19.17 11.30 -14.72
C PRO A 3 -19.30 11.30 -13.18
N TYR A 4 -18.55 10.42 -12.51
CA TYR A 4 -18.47 10.39 -11.04
C TYR A 4 -17.74 11.63 -10.54
N LYS A 5 -18.24 12.23 -9.48
CA LYS A 5 -17.64 13.40 -8.85
C LYS A 5 -16.64 12.95 -7.78
N VAL A 6 -15.39 13.33 -7.95
CA VAL A 6 -14.31 12.96 -7.04
C VAL A 6 -13.66 14.19 -6.44
N PHE A 7 -13.51 14.22 -5.13
CA PHE A 7 -12.86 15.32 -4.41
C PHE A 7 -11.58 14.83 -3.74
N ILE A 8 -10.47 15.54 -3.92
CA ILE A 8 -9.17 15.19 -3.34
C ILE A 8 -8.77 16.27 -2.33
N VAL A 9 -8.86 15.96 -1.04
CA VAL A 9 -8.41 16.83 0.04
C VAL A 9 -6.92 16.57 0.27
N GLY A 10 -6.09 17.62 0.20
CA GLY A 10 -4.62 17.50 0.29
C GLY A 10 -3.96 17.12 -1.03
N HIS A 11 -4.50 17.56 -2.15
CA HIS A 11 -4.00 17.31 -3.52
C HIS A 11 -2.56 17.80 -3.76
N GLU A 12 -2.03 18.68 -2.92
CA GLU A 12 -0.63 19.14 -3.00
C GLU A 12 0.38 18.14 -2.41
N GLY A 13 -0.04 17.19 -1.58
CA GLY A 13 0.81 16.12 -1.04
C GLY A 13 1.27 15.15 -2.12
N THR A 14 2.33 14.37 -1.89
CA THR A 14 2.86 13.43 -2.88
C THR A 14 1.80 12.42 -3.35
N THR A 15 1.03 11.85 -2.43
CA THR A 15 -0.04 10.89 -2.77
C THR A 15 -1.21 11.59 -3.46
N GLY A 16 -1.65 12.76 -2.95
CA GLY A 16 -2.77 13.50 -3.53
C GLY A 16 -2.48 14.00 -4.94
N LEU A 17 -1.27 14.50 -5.20
CA LEU A 17 -0.82 14.91 -6.52
C LEU A 17 -0.86 13.74 -7.51
N ARG A 18 -0.36 12.56 -7.11
CA ARG A 18 -0.39 11.36 -7.95
C ARG A 18 -1.81 10.86 -8.23
N ILE A 19 -2.72 10.91 -7.25
CA ILE A 19 -4.14 10.59 -7.49
C ILE A 19 -4.73 11.61 -8.49
N HIS A 20 -4.48 12.90 -8.31
CA HIS A 20 -4.94 13.94 -9.21
C HIS A 20 -4.45 13.72 -10.65
N GLU A 21 -3.15 13.44 -10.85
CA GLU A 21 -2.56 13.15 -12.15
C GLU A 21 -3.24 11.95 -12.85
N ARG A 22 -3.51 10.87 -12.11
CA ARG A 22 -4.17 9.66 -12.61
C ARG A 22 -5.62 9.88 -13.03
N LEU A 23 -6.33 10.77 -12.34
CA LEU A 23 -7.75 11.00 -12.56
C LEU A 23 -8.03 12.12 -13.56
N SER A 24 -7.12 13.07 -13.75
CA SER A 24 -7.32 14.26 -14.61
C SER A 24 -7.59 13.93 -16.08
N GLY A 25 -7.15 12.77 -16.57
CA GLY A 25 -7.38 12.32 -17.96
C GLY A 25 -8.61 11.43 -18.15
N ARG A 26 -9.30 11.07 -17.07
CA ARG A 26 -10.41 10.10 -17.10
C ARG A 26 -11.73 10.79 -17.46
N LYS A 27 -12.39 10.30 -18.53
CA LYS A 27 -13.67 10.84 -19.01
C LYS A 27 -14.88 10.50 -18.13
N ASP A 28 -14.74 9.46 -17.32
CA ASP A 28 -15.74 8.96 -16.36
C ASP A 28 -15.65 9.66 -15.00
N ILE A 29 -14.68 10.56 -14.80
CA ILE A 29 -14.44 11.29 -13.55
C ILE A 29 -14.56 12.80 -13.77
N THR A 30 -15.20 13.47 -12.82
CA THR A 30 -15.19 14.94 -12.66
C THR A 30 -14.52 15.29 -11.35
N LEU A 31 -13.35 15.91 -11.42
CA LEU A 31 -12.65 16.39 -10.21
C LEU A 31 -13.31 17.66 -9.68
N LEU A 32 -13.71 17.63 -8.41
CA LEU A 32 -14.15 18.82 -7.68
C LEU A 32 -12.94 19.57 -7.17
N SER A 33 -12.99 20.91 -7.24
CA SER A 33 -11.90 21.78 -6.82
C SER A 33 -12.25 22.57 -5.56
N ILE A 34 -11.22 22.97 -4.83
CA ILE A 34 -11.27 23.87 -3.69
C ILE A 34 -10.24 24.98 -3.92
N SER A 35 -10.53 26.20 -3.47
CA SER A 35 -9.59 27.33 -3.57
C SER A 35 -8.39 27.12 -2.63
N ASP A 36 -7.23 27.72 -2.95
CA ASP A 36 -6.06 27.67 -2.08
C ASP A 36 -6.31 28.31 -0.72
N GLU A 37 -7.18 29.31 -0.66
CA GLU A 37 -7.57 30.02 0.57
C GLU A 37 -8.39 29.10 1.49
N ASP A 38 -9.29 28.28 0.91
CA ASP A 38 -10.23 27.44 1.65
C ASP A 38 -9.73 26.01 1.90
N ARG A 39 -8.60 25.61 1.34
CA ARG A 39 -8.09 24.21 1.39
C ARG A 39 -7.92 23.62 2.79
N LYS A 40 -7.87 24.46 3.82
CA LYS A 40 -7.82 24.08 5.24
C LYS A 40 -9.11 24.39 5.99
N ASN A 41 -10.10 24.96 5.34
CA ASN A 41 -11.39 25.29 5.95
C ASN A 41 -12.26 24.02 5.93
N ILE A 42 -12.47 23.45 7.12
CA ILE A 42 -13.17 22.19 7.31
C ILE A 42 -14.63 22.27 6.85
N ASP A 43 -15.30 23.42 7.09
CA ASP A 43 -16.68 23.61 6.68
C ASP A 43 -16.84 23.65 5.16
N VAL A 44 -15.89 24.28 4.46
CA VAL A 44 -15.86 24.31 2.99
C VAL A 44 -15.54 22.91 2.44
N ILE A 45 -14.58 22.21 3.03
CA ILE A 45 -14.25 20.82 2.65
C ILE A 45 -15.49 19.92 2.79
N ALA A 46 -16.19 19.98 3.93
CA ALA A 46 -17.40 19.19 4.17
C ALA A 46 -18.52 19.56 3.19
N SER A 47 -18.67 20.86 2.87
CA SER A 47 -19.66 21.33 1.89
C SER A 47 -19.41 20.76 0.48
N ILE A 48 -18.15 20.72 0.02
CA ILE A 48 -17.79 20.15 -1.27
C ILE A 48 -17.96 18.61 -1.25
N ALA A 49 -17.57 17.95 -0.16
CA ALA A 49 -17.72 16.52 0.03
C ALA A 49 -19.17 16.05 -0.12
N LYS A 50 -20.14 16.86 0.25
CA LYS A 50 -21.58 16.59 0.12
C LYS A 50 -22.02 16.31 -1.32
N ASP A 51 -21.34 16.93 -2.29
CA ASP A 51 -21.63 16.80 -3.72
C ASP A 51 -20.75 15.73 -4.42
N ALA A 52 -19.83 15.10 -3.68
CA ALA A 52 -18.92 14.09 -4.21
C ALA A 52 -19.52 12.68 -4.11
N ASP A 53 -19.14 11.80 -5.05
CA ASP A 53 -19.34 10.36 -4.93
C ASP A 53 -18.20 9.73 -4.11
N ILE A 54 -16.96 10.21 -4.33
CA ILE A 54 -15.74 9.77 -3.64
C ILE A 54 -14.97 10.98 -3.09
N VAL A 55 -14.50 10.85 -1.86
CA VAL A 55 -13.57 11.81 -1.23
C VAL A 55 -12.27 11.10 -0.89
N PHE A 56 -11.15 11.51 -1.47
CA PHE A 56 -9.82 11.09 -1.03
C PHE A 56 -9.31 12.03 0.06
N LEU A 57 -8.84 11.47 1.19
CA LEU A 57 -8.15 12.20 2.24
C LEU A 57 -6.65 11.89 2.16
N CYS A 58 -5.87 12.87 1.69
CA CYS A 58 -4.41 12.81 1.59
C CYS A 58 -3.79 13.74 2.64
N LEU A 59 -4.18 13.55 3.90
CA LEU A 59 -3.92 14.43 5.03
C LEU A 59 -3.13 13.72 6.14
N PRO A 60 -2.51 14.45 7.08
CA PRO A 60 -2.05 13.88 8.34
C PRO A 60 -3.22 13.32 9.18
N ASP A 61 -2.93 12.32 10.03
CA ASP A 61 -3.92 11.57 10.82
C ASP A 61 -4.93 12.46 11.58
N ALA A 62 -4.45 13.51 12.26
CA ALA A 62 -5.34 14.41 13.01
C ALA A 62 -6.32 15.14 12.09
N ALA A 63 -5.83 15.68 10.97
CA ALA A 63 -6.66 16.39 10.00
C ALA A 63 -7.65 15.44 9.29
N SER A 64 -7.24 14.20 8.98
CA SER A 64 -8.16 13.18 8.45
C SER A 64 -9.32 12.92 9.41
N LYS A 65 -9.05 12.77 10.70
CA LYS A 65 -10.09 12.56 11.73
C LYS A 65 -11.07 13.73 11.81
N GLU A 66 -10.55 14.96 11.78
CA GLU A 66 -11.37 16.16 11.82
C GLU A 66 -12.29 16.26 10.59
N VAL A 67 -11.76 16.01 9.39
CA VAL A 67 -12.54 16.05 8.15
C VAL A 67 -13.58 14.94 8.11
N VAL A 68 -13.25 13.71 8.52
CA VAL A 68 -14.21 12.60 8.61
C VAL A 68 -15.37 12.97 9.55
N ALA A 69 -15.06 13.53 10.71
CA ALA A 69 -16.08 13.95 11.67
C ALA A 69 -16.98 15.08 11.11
N ALA A 70 -16.43 16.00 10.32
CA ALA A 70 -17.19 17.10 9.71
C ALA A 70 -18.06 16.64 8.53
N ILE A 71 -17.61 15.65 7.75
CA ILE A 71 -18.41 15.03 6.68
C ILE A 71 -19.60 14.24 7.28
N GLY A 72 -19.37 13.54 8.38
CA GLY A 72 -20.44 12.80 9.08
C GLY A 72 -21.16 11.81 8.17
N ASP A 73 -22.49 11.83 8.19
CA ASP A 73 -23.36 10.87 7.48
C ASP A 73 -23.64 11.24 6.01
N TYR A 74 -22.80 12.06 5.36
CA TYR A 74 -22.97 12.34 3.93
C TYR A 74 -22.78 11.06 3.10
N PRO A 75 -23.49 10.89 1.98
CA PRO A 75 -23.53 9.62 1.23
C PRO A 75 -22.23 9.32 0.44
N CYS A 76 -21.27 10.25 0.41
CA CYS A 76 -20.00 10.03 -0.28
C CYS A 76 -19.18 8.90 0.38
N LYS A 77 -18.44 8.16 -0.42
CA LYS A 77 -17.44 7.23 0.13
C LYS A 77 -16.13 7.96 0.40
N ILE A 78 -15.51 7.65 1.52
CA ILE A 78 -14.22 8.24 1.94
C ILE A 78 -13.11 7.22 1.77
N ILE A 79 -12.03 7.60 1.08
CA ILE A 79 -10.80 6.80 0.97
C ILE A 79 -9.69 7.59 1.68
N ASP A 80 -9.32 7.15 2.88
CA ASP A 80 -8.28 7.80 3.68
C ASP A 80 -6.92 7.15 3.44
N THR A 81 -5.90 7.97 3.15
CA THR A 81 -4.52 7.50 2.92
C THR A 81 -3.60 7.66 4.14
N SER A 82 -4.12 8.22 5.24
CA SER A 82 -3.39 8.35 6.50
C SER A 82 -3.28 7.01 7.26
N THR A 83 -2.68 7.03 8.44
CA THR A 83 -2.65 5.85 9.32
C THR A 83 -3.82 5.79 10.32
N ALA A 84 -4.68 6.82 10.31
CA ALA A 84 -5.68 7.06 11.34
C ALA A 84 -6.72 5.93 11.50
N PHE A 85 -7.02 5.20 10.42
CA PHE A 85 -8.16 4.29 10.37
C PHE A 85 -7.81 2.87 9.89
N ARG A 86 -6.53 2.54 9.67
CA ARG A 86 -6.10 1.26 9.08
C ARG A 86 -6.34 0.04 9.97
N THR A 87 -6.59 0.27 11.26
CA THR A 87 -6.92 -0.78 12.25
C THR A 87 -8.31 -0.60 12.84
N ALA A 88 -9.16 0.20 12.20
CA ALA A 88 -10.53 0.45 12.66
C ALA A 88 -11.48 -0.60 12.04
N ASP A 89 -12.25 -1.30 12.87
CA ASP A 89 -13.12 -2.42 12.45
C ASP A 89 -14.31 -1.96 11.57
N ASP A 90 -14.74 -0.72 11.72
CA ASP A 90 -15.81 -0.10 10.94
C ASP A 90 -15.37 0.39 9.55
N TRP A 91 -14.07 0.43 9.29
CA TRP A 91 -13.49 0.78 8.00
C TRP A 91 -13.22 -0.44 7.13
N ALA A 92 -13.36 -0.33 5.81
CA ALA A 92 -12.84 -1.32 4.88
C ALA A 92 -11.33 -1.17 4.76
N TYR A 93 -10.57 -2.25 4.88
CA TYR A 93 -9.15 -2.21 4.60
C TYR A 93 -8.90 -2.31 3.10
N GLY A 94 -8.23 -1.33 2.51
CA GLY A 94 -8.10 -1.11 1.06
C GLY A 94 -7.12 -2.03 0.35
N PHE A 95 -7.13 -3.34 0.66
CA PHE A 95 -6.32 -4.37 0.00
C PHE A 95 -7.21 -5.51 -0.49
N PRO A 96 -7.88 -5.37 -1.66
CA PRO A 96 -8.90 -6.30 -2.12
C PRO A 96 -8.39 -7.71 -2.39
N GLU A 97 -7.08 -7.87 -2.68
CA GLU A 97 -6.46 -9.18 -2.93
C GLU A 97 -6.35 -10.07 -1.68
N LEU A 98 -6.63 -9.54 -0.50
CA LEU A 98 -6.70 -10.36 0.72
C LEU A 98 -7.90 -11.31 0.75
N GLY A 99 -8.85 -11.14 -0.16
CA GLY A 99 -9.96 -12.05 -0.37
C GLY A 99 -11.29 -11.36 -0.64
N GLU A 100 -12.30 -12.15 -0.99
CA GLU A 100 -13.61 -11.64 -1.41
C GLU A 100 -14.30 -10.78 -0.33
N SER A 101 -14.10 -11.09 0.96
CA SER A 101 -14.65 -10.27 2.06
C SER A 101 -14.08 -8.84 2.04
N TYR A 102 -12.78 -8.67 1.81
CA TYR A 102 -12.14 -7.36 1.70
C TYR A 102 -12.66 -6.58 0.49
N LYS A 103 -12.79 -7.26 -0.66
CA LYS A 103 -13.36 -6.66 -1.86
C LYS A 103 -14.81 -6.24 -1.67
N ASN A 104 -15.60 -7.06 -0.98
CA ASN A 104 -16.99 -6.74 -0.63
C ASN A 104 -17.08 -5.57 0.34
N ASP A 105 -16.21 -5.50 1.35
CA ASP A 105 -16.16 -4.38 2.29
C ASP A 105 -15.86 -3.06 1.58
N ILE A 106 -14.92 -3.04 0.64
CA ILE A 106 -14.62 -1.86 -0.20
C ILE A 106 -15.85 -1.42 -1.00
N LYS A 107 -16.63 -2.37 -1.52
CA LYS A 107 -17.88 -2.06 -2.26
C LYS A 107 -18.95 -1.49 -1.37
N THR A 108 -19.13 -2.02 -0.16
CA THR A 108 -20.34 -1.80 0.65
C THR A 108 -20.13 -0.79 1.77
N LYS A 109 -18.97 -0.77 2.44
CA LYS A 109 -18.68 0.20 3.49
C LYS A 109 -18.49 1.60 2.91
N GLN A 110 -18.84 2.60 3.69
CA GLN A 110 -18.70 4.01 3.33
C GLN A 110 -17.23 4.47 3.43
N HIS A 111 -16.49 3.93 4.38
CA HIS A 111 -15.13 4.35 4.71
C HIS A 111 -14.13 3.27 4.32
N ILE A 112 -13.04 3.68 3.66
CA ILE A 112 -11.98 2.80 3.17
C ILE A 112 -10.64 3.35 3.64
N ALA A 113 -9.88 2.54 4.38
CA ALA A 113 -8.52 2.86 4.81
C ALA A 113 -7.51 2.31 3.80
N ASN A 114 -6.82 3.19 3.08
CA ASN A 114 -5.80 2.82 2.12
C ASN A 114 -4.53 2.32 2.82
N PRO A 115 -3.96 1.17 2.44
CA PRO A 115 -2.76 0.61 3.06
C PRO A 115 -1.54 1.52 3.04
N GLY A 116 -0.65 1.35 4.01
CA GLY A 116 0.68 1.93 3.96
C GLY A 116 1.62 1.17 3.04
N CYS A 117 2.56 1.87 2.39
CA CYS A 117 3.41 1.23 1.38
C CYS A 117 4.21 0.02 1.91
N HIS A 118 4.93 0.14 3.03
CA HIS A 118 5.61 -1.01 3.61
C HIS A 118 4.63 -2.09 4.09
N ALA A 119 3.48 -1.69 4.65
CA ALA A 119 2.47 -2.64 5.09
C ALA A 119 1.91 -3.45 3.92
N SER A 120 1.67 -2.83 2.76
CA SER A 120 1.23 -3.54 1.56
C SER A 120 2.19 -4.69 1.20
N GLY A 121 3.50 -4.44 1.20
CA GLY A 121 4.49 -5.49 0.93
C GLY A 121 4.57 -6.54 2.03
N MET A 122 4.56 -6.14 3.30
CA MET A 122 4.59 -7.08 4.42
C MET A 122 3.35 -7.99 4.43
N ILE A 123 2.17 -7.40 4.32
CA ILE A 123 0.90 -8.12 4.33
C ILE A 123 0.80 -9.06 3.13
N SER A 124 1.21 -8.61 1.95
CA SER A 124 1.18 -9.46 0.75
C SER A 124 2.07 -10.71 0.86
N CYS A 125 3.14 -10.65 1.65
CA CYS A 125 4.00 -11.81 1.90
C CYS A 125 3.48 -12.69 3.05
N ILE A 126 2.93 -12.08 4.12
CA ILE A 126 2.61 -12.77 5.37
C ILE A 126 1.19 -13.35 5.38
N ALA A 127 0.19 -12.56 4.97
CA ALA A 127 -1.22 -12.98 5.05
C ALA A 127 -1.52 -14.30 4.33
N PRO A 128 -0.98 -14.57 3.12
CA PRO A 128 -1.15 -15.87 2.47
C PRO A 128 -0.63 -17.03 3.28
N LEU A 129 0.54 -16.88 3.92
CA LEU A 129 1.18 -17.92 4.69
C LEU A 129 0.43 -18.24 6.00
N VAL A 130 -0.05 -17.21 6.67
CA VAL A 130 -0.86 -17.37 7.89
C VAL A 130 -2.20 -18.00 7.52
N LYS A 131 -2.87 -17.53 6.48
CA LYS A 131 -4.17 -18.07 6.03
C LYS A 131 -4.08 -19.53 5.55
N ALA A 132 -2.95 -19.92 4.94
CA ALA A 132 -2.67 -21.31 4.53
C ALA A 132 -2.24 -22.23 5.70
N GLY A 133 -2.13 -21.68 6.92
CA GLY A 133 -1.62 -22.41 8.08
C GLY A 133 -0.17 -22.89 7.90
N ILE A 134 0.62 -22.16 7.12
CA ILE A 134 2.06 -22.40 6.93
C ILE A 134 2.84 -21.68 8.04
N ALA A 135 2.62 -20.38 8.22
CA ALA A 135 3.20 -19.63 9.31
C ALA A 135 2.20 -19.51 10.47
N PRO A 136 2.58 -19.84 11.71
CA PRO A 136 1.73 -19.59 12.86
C PRO A 136 1.64 -18.10 13.16
N VAL A 137 0.58 -17.65 13.86
CA VAL A 137 0.34 -16.23 14.16
C VAL A 137 1.37 -15.59 15.10
N ASP A 138 2.12 -16.42 15.83
CA ASP A 138 3.23 -16.03 16.72
C ASP A 138 4.61 -16.23 16.07
N TYR A 139 4.66 -16.47 14.74
CA TYR A 139 5.92 -16.59 14.03
C TYR A 139 6.77 -15.32 14.18
N PRO A 140 8.05 -15.39 14.59
CA PRO A 140 8.92 -14.23 14.82
C PRO A 140 9.44 -13.64 13.51
N PHE A 141 8.55 -13.01 12.75
CA PHE A 141 8.90 -12.44 11.46
C PHE A 141 10.00 -11.38 11.56
N THR A 142 10.95 -11.44 10.64
CA THR A 142 12.00 -10.44 10.44
C THR A 142 11.92 -9.94 9.00
N ILE A 143 11.83 -8.63 8.82
CA ILE A 143 11.50 -8.01 7.54
C ILE A 143 12.50 -6.90 7.21
N THR A 144 13.10 -6.98 6.04
CA THR A 144 13.86 -5.88 5.42
C THR A 144 13.00 -5.25 4.33
N SER A 145 13.03 -3.93 4.21
CA SER A 145 12.28 -3.24 3.16
C SER A 145 13.10 -2.09 2.59
N LEU A 146 13.41 -2.17 1.31
CA LEU A 146 14.06 -1.12 0.52
C LEU A 146 13.01 -0.23 -0.11
N THR A 147 13.18 1.09 -0.05
CA THR A 147 12.24 2.04 -0.66
C THR A 147 12.95 3.25 -1.24
N GLY A 148 12.41 3.76 -2.35
CA GLY A 148 12.80 5.05 -2.90
C GLY A 148 12.41 6.22 -1.97
N TYR A 149 13.13 7.33 -2.08
CA TYR A 149 12.97 8.49 -1.20
C TYR A 149 11.63 9.23 -1.34
N SER A 150 10.88 9.01 -2.40
CA SER A 150 9.54 9.62 -2.58
C SER A 150 8.56 9.23 -1.48
N GLY A 151 8.76 8.07 -0.82
CA GLY A 151 7.94 7.61 0.31
C GLY A 151 7.99 8.52 1.54
N GLY A 152 9.04 9.34 1.69
CA GLY A 152 9.18 10.34 2.75
C GLY A 152 8.50 11.69 2.45
N GLY A 153 7.80 11.80 1.33
CA GLY A 153 7.06 12.99 0.93
C GLY A 153 7.97 14.17 0.50
N LYS A 154 7.36 15.33 0.27
CA LYS A 154 8.04 16.53 -0.27
C LYS A 154 9.33 16.91 0.45
N LYS A 155 9.39 16.76 1.78
CA LYS A 155 10.58 17.10 2.56
C LYS A 155 11.76 16.20 2.21
N MET A 156 11.55 14.90 2.14
CA MET A 156 12.62 13.94 1.80
C MET A 156 13.01 14.06 0.34
N ILE A 157 12.04 14.22 -0.58
CA ILE A 157 12.31 14.48 -1.99
C ILE A 157 13.23 15.69 -2.13
N GLY A 158 12.89 16.83 -1.50
CA GLY A 158 13.73 18.03 -1.53
C GLY A 158 15.13 17.84 -0.96
N GLN A 159 15.33 16.92 0.01
CA GLN A 159 16.66 16.59 0.52
C GLN A 159 17.50 15.80 -0.50
N TYR A 160 16.88 14.79 -1.14
CA TYR A 160 17.58 13.93 -2.11
C TYR A 160 17.83 14.62 -3.45
N GLU A 161 17.03 15.61 -3.82
CA GLU A 161 17.13 16.37 -5.07
C GLU A 161 17.81 17.76 -4.88
N SER A 162 18.34 18.05 -3.67
CA SER A 162 19.05 19.30 -3.40
C SER A 162 20.43 19.34 -4.08
N GLU A 163 20.84 20.55 -4.48
CA GLU A 163 22.20 20.81 -4.97
C GLU A 163 22.89 21.88 -4.10
N PRO A 164 24.01 21.59 -3.42
CA PRO A 164 24.67 20.28 -3.35
C PRO A 164 23.87 19.29 -2.47
N LYS A 165 23.91 18.02 -2.85
CA LYS A 165 23.31 16.93 -2.08
C LYS A 165 24.23 16.53 -0.92
N ASP A 166 23.65 16.27 0.25
CA ASP A 166 24.39 15.77 1.41
C ASP A 166 25.02 14.41 1.09
N TYR A 167 26.31 14.25 1.43
CA TYR A 167 27.09 13.04 1.19
C TYR A 167 26.42 11.75 1.69
N PHE A 168 25.79 11.80 2.87
CA PHE A 168 25.11 10.63 3.47
C PHE A 168 23.88 10.17 2.69
N LEU A 169 23.33 10.99 1.78
CA LEU A 169 22.18 10.64 0.97
C LEU A 169 22.52 9.78 -0.26
N TYR A 170 23.81 9.60 -0.58
CA TYR A 170 24.26 8.69 -1.64
C TYR A 170 24.34 7.22 -1.20
N ALA A 171 24.05 6.93 0.06
CA ALA A 171 24.08 5.57 0.60
C ALA A 171 22.71 5.14 1.17
N PRO A 172 22.38 3.84 1.15
CA PRO A 172 21.20 3.33 1.80
C PRO A 172 21.18 3.69 3.28
N ARG A 173 20.02 4.11 3.79
CA ARG A 173 19.85 4.55 5.18
C ARG A 173 18.72 3.81 5.86
N GLN A 174 19.04 3.00 6.86
CA GLN A 174 18.05 2.40 7.73
C GLN A 174 17.42 3.47 8.63
N TYR A 175 16.10 3.42 8.79
CA TYR A 175 15.36 4.30 9.68
C TYR A 175 14.38 3.48 10.56
N GLY A 176 13.55 4.12 11.36
CA GLY A 176 12.62 3.41 12.25
C GLY A 176 13.33 2.55 13.31
N LEU A 177 14.52 2.99 13.77
CA LEU A 177 15.41 2.22 14.65
C LEU A 177 14.79 1.88 16.00
N SER A 178 13.77 2.63 16.44
CA SER A 178 13.05 2.36 17.71
C SER A 178 12.09 1.16 17.63
N GLN A 179 11.91 0.54 16.45
CA GLN A 179 10.93 -0.53 16.22
C GLN A 179 9.48 -0.11 16.52
N GLN A 180 9.17 1.19 16.39
CA GLN A 180 7.84 1.77 16.57
C GLN A 180 7.31 2.39 15.28
N HIS A 181 7.53 1.71 14.15
CA HIS A 181 7.06 2.19 12.86
C HIS A 181 5.53 2.09 12.77
N LYS A 182 4.89 3.15 12.23
CA LYS A 182 3.43 3.28 12.13
C LYS A 182 2.74 2.16 11.32
N HIS A 183 3.48 1.41 10.49
CA HIS A 183 2.94 0.27 9.73
C HIS A 183 2.95 -1.04 10.54
N LEU A 184 3.63 -1.13 11.68
CA LEU A 184 3.65 -2.37 12.47
C LEU A 184 2.28 -2.72 13.07
N PRO A 185 1.54 -1.79 13.69
CA PRO A 185 0.17 -2.08 14.15
C PRO A 185 -0.75 -2.53 13.03
N GLU A 186 -0.63 -1.92 11.83
CA GLU A 186 -1.39 -2.27 10.63
C GLU A 186 -1.15 -3.72 10.20
N VAL A 187 0.11 -4.12 10.06
CA VAL A 187 0.49 -5.50 9.68
C VAL A 187 0.03 -6.51 10.71
N THR A 188 0.27 -6.21 12.01
CA THR A 188 -0.12 -7.08 13.13
C THR A 188 -1.64 -7.33 13.11
N HIS A 189 -2.42 -6.27 12.96
CA HIS A 189 -3.89 -6.35 12.93
C HIS A 189 -4.39 -7.14 11.69
N VAL A 190 -3.94 -6.77 10.49
CA VAL A 190 -4.46 -7.35 9.24
C VAL A 190 -4.04 -8.80 9.05
N CYS A 191 -2.84 -9.17 9.46
CA CYS A 191 -2.37 -10.56 9.40
C CYS A 191 -2.79 -11.41 10.60
N GLY A 192 -3.42 -10.81 11.63
CA GLY A 192 -3.83 -11.51 12.86
C GLY A 192 -2.66 -12.00 13.70
N LEU A 193 -1.52 -11.29 13.67
CA LEU A 193 -0.32 -11.68 14.39
C LEU A 193 -0.46 -11.35 15.90
N THR A 194 0.13 -12.16 16.75
CA THR A 194 0.21 -11.90 18.21
C THR A 194 1.36 -10.97 18.56
N GLU A 195 2.41 -10.92 17.73
CA GLU A 195 3.60 -10.11 17.91
C GLU A 195 3.92 -9.29 16.66
N ALA A 196 4.36 -8.04 16.85
CA ALA A 196 4.81 -7.22 15.75
C ALA A 196 6.13 -7.76 15.17
N PRO A 197 6.30 -7.77 13.83
CA PRO A 197 7.56 -8.16 13.20
C PRO A 197 8.75 -7.26 13.61
N ILE A 198 9.97 -7.82 13.63
CA ILE A 198 11.18 -6.99 13.56
C ILE A 198 11.21 -6.36 12.17
N PHE A 199 11.31 -5.03 12.09
CA PHE A 199 11.22 -4.29 10.85
C PHE A 199 12.43 -3.40 10.61
N MET A 200 13.08 -3.58 9.47
CA MET A 200 14.27 -2.87 9.03
C MET A 200 13.99 -2.11 7.72
N PRO A 201 13.31 -0.95 7.78
CA PRO A 201 13.10 -0.13 6.60
C PRO A 201 14.38 0.62 6.20
N ILE A 202 14.66 0.64 4.90
CA ILE A 202 15.85 1.29 4.32
C ILE A 202 15.39 2.18 3.17
N VAL A 203 15.69 3.48 3.26
CA VAL A 203 15.52 4.41 2.15
C VAL A 203 16.84 4.52 1.39
N ASP A 204 16.75 4.55 0.06
CA ASP A 204 17.91 4.61 -0.80
C ASP A 204 17.76 5.68 -1.89
N ASP A 205 18.86 5.96 -2.60
CA ASP A 205 19.00 7.06 -3.57
C ASP A 205 18.37 6.73 -4.94
N TYR A 206 17.07 6.44 -4.93
CA TYR A 206 16.22 6.38 -6.12
C TYR A 206 14.83 6.91 -5.80
N TYR A 207 14.15 7.46 -6.79
CA TYR A 207 12.90 8.19 -6.58
C TYR A 207 11.78 7.29 -6.05
N SER A 208 11.42 6.23 -6.79
CA SER A 208 10.33 5.33 -6.41
C SER A 208 10.66 3.88 -6.72
N GLY A 209 9.93 2.99 -6.10
CA GLY A 209 10.10 1.55 -6.10
C GLY A 209 10.28 1.01 -4.70
N MET A 210 9.92 -0.24 -4.49
CA MET A 210 9.98 -0.89 -3.19
C MET A 210 10.21 -2.40 -3.34
N GLU A 211 11.03 -2.92 -2.46
CA GLU A 211 11.22 -4.34 -2.26
C GLU A 211 11.07 -4.64 -0.77
N VAL A 212 10.19 -5.59 -0.44
CA VAL A 212 9.98 -6.08 0.93
C VAL A 212 10.35 -7.54 0.97
N SER A 213 11.29 -7.89 1.85
CA SER A 213 11.79 -9.26 2.06
C SER A 213 11.38 -9.78 3.43
N VAL A 214 10.67 -10.91 3.46
CA VAL A 214 10.23 -11.62 4.67
C VAL A 214 10.99 -12.94 4.80
N GLY A 215 11.91 -13.00 5.76
CA GLY A 215 12.71 -14.20 6.00
C GLY A 215 11.94 -15.29 6.76
N LEU A 216 12.09 -16.54 6.31
CA LEU A 216 11.45 -17.70 6.90
C LEU A 216 12.47 -18.77 7.27
N HIS A 217 12.51 -19.16 8.54
CA HIS A 217 13.15 -20.41 9.00
C HIS A 217 12.11 -21.52 9.01
N THR A 218 12.26 -22.51 8.13
CA THR A 218 11.24 -23.57 7.93
C THR A 218 10.97 -24.40 9.19
N ARG A 219 11.99 -24.58 10.04
CA ARG A 219 11.85 -25.26 11.34
C ARG A 219 10.90 -24.57 12.34
N LEU A 220 10.54 -23.30 12.09
CA LEU A 220 9.63 -22.51 12.93
C LEU A 220 8.23 -22.41 12.33
N LEU A 221 8.02 -22.96 11.14
CA LEU A 221 6.72 -23.00 10.50
C LEU A 221 5.80 -24.04 11.17
N ALA A 222 4.50 -23.89 11.02
CA ALA A 222 3.49 -24.74 11.66
C ALA A 222 3.51 -26.18 11.14
N LYS A 223 4.07 -26.41 9.95
CA LYS A 223 4.21 -27.72 9.31
C LYS A 223 5.44 -27.74 8.41
N PRO A 224 6.02 -28.93 8.13
CA PRO A 224 7.08 -29.05 7.12
C PRO A 224 6.57 -28.61 5.76
N VAL A 225 7.29 -27.73 5.09
CA VAL A 225 7.01 -27.23 3.73
C VAL A 225 8.29 -27.05 2.95
N THR A 226 8.20 -27.20 1.63
CA THR A 226 9.28 -26.90 0.69
C THR A 226 9.08 -25.50 0.08
N VAL A 227 10.06 -25.03 -0.69
CA VAL A 227 9.95 -23.78 -1.46
C VAL A 227 8.77 -23.86 -2.43
N GLU A 228 8.57 -25.02 -3.06
CA GLU A 228 7.48 -25.32 -3.99
C GLU A 228 6.11 -25.23 -3.29
N ASP A 229 5.99 -25.73 -2.06
CA ASP A 229 4.75 -25.64 -1.28
C ASP A 229 4.37 -24.18 -0.95
N VAL A 230 5.37 -23.39 -0.54
CA VAL A 230 5.16 -21.94 -0.27
C VAL A 230 4.79 -21.21 -1.55
N HIS A 231 5.48 -21.48 -2.66
CA HIS A 231 5.15 -20.90 -3.96
C HIS A 231 3.72 -21.27 -4.40
N ALA A 232 3.36 -22.55 -4.29
CA ALA A 232 2.01 -23.01 -4.65
C ALA A 232 0.92 -22.32 -3.81
N ALA A 233 1.15 -22.12 -2.51
CA ALA A 233 0.24 -21.40 -1.63
C ALA A 233 0.08 -19.92 -2.04
N LEU A 234 1.16 -19.25 -2.43
CA LEU A 234 1.12 -17.88 -2.96
C LEU A 234 0.38 -17.81 -4.30
N VAL A 235 0.65 -18.74 -5.21
CA VAL A 235 -0.04 -18.82 -6.52
C VAL A 235 -1.54 -19.03 -6.31
N ASP A 236 -1.96 -19.96 -5.46
CA ASP A 236 -3.38 -20.20 -5.18
C ASP A 236 -4.05 -18.98 -4.53
N PHE A 237 -3.34 -18.30 -3.61
CA PHE A 237 -3.87 -17.13 -2.94
C PHE A 237 -4.13 -15.95 -3.90
N TYR A 238 -3.25 -15.70 -4.87
CA TYR A 238 -3.32 -14.58 -5.80
C TYR A 238 -3.84 -14.95 -7.22
N LYS A 239 -4.33 -16.17 -7.43
CA LYS A 239 -4.73 -16.69 -8.76
C LYS A 239 -5.72 -15.79 -9.50
N ASP A 240 -6.64 -15.17 -8.78
CA ASP A 240 -7.71 -14.35 -9.35
C ASP A 240 -7.35 -12.84 -9.40
N SER A 241 -6.16 -12.45 -8.92
CA SER A 241 -5.72 -11.06 -8.96
C SER A 241 -5.19 -10.67 -10.35
N THR A 242 -5.60 -9.50 -10.83
CA THR A 242 -5.03 -8.87 -12.03
C THR A 242 -3.80 -8.02 -11.70
N ILE A 243 -3.68 -7.55 -10.46
CA ILE A 243 -2.70 -6.55 -10.02
C ILE A 243 -1.53 -7.17 -9.27
N VAL A 244 -1.79 -8.17 -8.41
CA VAL A 244 -0.74 -8.92 -7.71
C VAL A 244 -0.47 -10.22 -8.46
N LYS A 245 0.79 -10.44 -8.84
CA LYS A 245 1.23 -11.64 -9.57
C LYS A 245 2.30 -12.37 -8.78
N VAL A 246 2.36 -13.69 -8.92
CA VAL A 246 3.41 -14.51 -8.35
C VAL A 246 4.39 -14.89 -9.45
N ALA A 247 5.68 -14.58 -9.25
CA ALA A 247 6.73 -14.94 -10.18
C ALA A 247 6.95 -16.46 -10.21
N PRO A 248 7.42 -17.02 -11.34
CA PRO A 248 7.85 -18.43 -11.39
C PRO A 248 8.93 -18.76 -10.34
N LEU A 249 9.05 -20.04 -10.01
CA LEU A 249 10.21 -20.55 -9.28
C LEU A 249 11.49 -20.31 -10.11
N ASN A 250 12.63 -20.28 -9.43
CA ASN A 250 13.96 -20.02 -10.01
C ASN A 250 14.12 -18.59 -10.59
N LEU A 251 13.35 -17.64 -10.07
CA LEU A 251 13.49 -16.23 -10.45
C LEU A 251 14.93 -15.71 -10.25
N GLU A 252 15.65 -16.23 -9.26
CA GLU A 252 17.04 -15.91 -8.97
C GLU A 252 17.99 -16.29 -10.11
N GLU A 253 17.73 -17.37 -10.84
CA GLU A 253 18.54 -17.77 -12.00
C GLU A 253 18.36 -16.79 -13.17
N ASP A 254 17.10 -16.45 -13.48
CA ASP A 254 16.75 -15.50 -14.55
C ASP A 254 17.30 -14.11 -14.27
N ASN A 255 17.31 -13.68 -13.01
CA ASN A 255 17.78 -12.37 -12.57
C ASN A 255 19.25 -12.37 -12.11
N LYS A 256 20.03 -13.44 -12.38
CA LYS A 256 21.46 -13.54 -11.99
C LYS A 256 21.68 -13.30 -10.49
N GLN A 257 20.83 -13.84 -9.65
CA GLN A 257 20.84 -13.68 -8.18
C GLN A 257 20.59 -12.22 -7.69
N LEU A 258 19.95 -11.36 -8.50
CA LEU A 258 19.69 -9.97 -8.15
C LEU A 258 18.18 -9.66 -8.19
N LEU A 259 17.71 -8.92 -7.18
CA LEU A 259 16.38 -8.31 -7.16
C LEU A 259 16.53 -6.78 -7.11
N ASN A 260 15.84 -6.09 -8.02
CA ASN A 260 15.94 -4.64 -8.11
C ASN A 260 14.68 -4.00 -7.52
N ALA A 261 14.80 -3.27 -6.42
CA ALA A 261 13.70 -2.61 -5.73
C ALA A 261 12.91 -1.62 -6.61
N ASN A 262 13.57 -1.04 -7.63
CA ASN A 262 12.95 -0.09 -8.56
C ASN A 262 12.42 -0.72 -9.86
N LYS A 263 12.37 -2.06 -9.95
CA LYS A 263 11.94 -2.78 -11.17
C LYS A 263 10.53 -2.41 -11.63
N LEU A 264 9.63 -2.15 -10.68
CA LEU A 264 8.23 -1.79 -10.94
C LEU A 264 7.93 -0.31 -10.67
N SER A 265 8.94 0.56 -10.65
CA SER A 265 8.74 2.01 -10.50
C SER A 265 7.81 2.55 -11.57
N ASN A 266 6.90 3.45 -11.17
CA ASN A 266 5.86 4.06 -12.00
C ASN A 266 4.79 3.07 -12.52
N THR A 267 4.67 1.88 -11.94
CA THR A 267 3.58 0.94 -12.20
C THR A 267 2.68 0.76 -10.98
N ASP A 268 1.52 0.13 -11.17
CA ASP A 268 0.55 -0.13 -10.10
C ASP A 268 0.43 -1.62 -9.78
N GLY A 269 1.22 -2.45 -10.45
CA GLY A 269 1.32 -3.87 -10.20
C GLY A 269 2.20 -4.20 -8.99
N MET A 270 2.08 -5.44 -8.52
CA MET A 270 2.95 -6.03 -7.49
C MET A 270 3.34 -7.44 -7.92
N VAL A 271 4.61 -7.78 -7.74
CA VAL A 271 5.12 -9.13 -7.98
C VAL A 271 5.61 -9.75 -6.68
N ILE A 272 5.05 -10.90 -6.34
CA ILE A 272 5.47 -11.72 -5.19
C ILE A 272 6.37 -12.84 -5.72
N SER A 273 7.43 -13.14 -5.01
CA SER A 273 8.31 -14.28 -5.30
C SER A 273 8.78 -14.97 -4.04
N VAL A 274 9.19 -16.21 -4.15
CA VAL A 274 9.87 -16.96 -3.07
C VAL A 274 11.20 -17.49 -3.60
N THR A 275 12.25 -17.32 -2.79
CA THR A 275 13.61 -17.75 -3.09
C THR A 275 14.19 -18.48 -1.89
N GLY A 276 15.35 -19.11 -2.06
CA GLY A 276 16.07 -19.79 -1.00
C GLY A 276 16.07 -21.31 -1.14
N ASN A 277 15.97 -22.02 -0.04
CA ASN A 277 16.00 -23.47 0.02
C ASN A 277 15.07 -23.99 1.13
N ASN A 278 14.95 -25.32 1.24
CA ASN A 278 14.01 -25.95 2.19
C ASN A 278 14.35 -25.75 3.68
N ASP A 279 15.49 -25.14 4.03
CA ASP A 279 15.84 -24.76 5.39
C ASP A 279 15.52 -23.27 5.69
N ARG A 280 15.74 -22.42 4.68
CA ARG A 280 15.61 -20.97 4.76
C ARG A 280 15.03 -20.42 3.46
N MET A 281 13.92 -19.72 3.57
CA MET A 281 13.23 -19.11 2.44
C MET A 281 13.11 -17.60 2.67
N VAL A 282 12.96 -16.84 1.59
CA VAL A 282 12.58 -15.45 1.65
C VAL A 282 11.42 -15.23 0.69
N VAL A 283 10.34 -14.66 1.19
CA VAL A 283 9.23 -14.19 0.35
C VAL A 283 9.43 -12.71 0.09
N HIS A 284 9.39 -12.32 -1.17
CA HIS A 284 9.62 -10.95 -1.61
C HIS A 284 8.36 -10.37 -2.24
N ALA A 285 8.15 -9.06 -2.01
CA ALA A 285 7.18 -8.25 -2.74
C ALA A 285 7.90 -7.09 -3.42
N ILE A 286 7.79 -6.98 -4.74
CA ILE A 286 8.34 -5.86 -5.54
C ILE A 286 7.17 -5.07 -6.12
N PHE A 287 7.17 -3.75 -5.93
CA PHE A 287 6.12 -2.84 -6.39
C PHE A 287 6.59 -1.38 -6.30
N ASP A 288 5.77 -0.44 -6.77
CA ASP A 288 6.05 0.99 -6.58
C ASP A 288 5.40 1.48 -5.28
N ASN A 289 6.20 2.15 -4.43
CA ASN A 289 5.72 2.73 -3.16
C ASN A 289 4.68 3.86 -3.35
N LEU A 290 4.62 4.50 -4.53
CA LEU A 290 3.59 5.47 -4.91
C LEU A 290 2.48 4.86 -5.76
N GLY A 291 2.71 3.69 -6.37
CA GLY A 291 1.76 2.88 -7.13
C GLY A 291 0.89 2.01 -6.23
N LYS A 292 1.07 0.68 -6.29
CA LYS A 292 0.36 -0.27 -5.41
C LYS A 292 0.61 -0.01 -3.91
N GLY A 293 1.70 0.69 -3.57
CA GLY A 293 2.00 1.12 -2.20
C GLY A 293 1.19 2.33 -1.71
N ALA A 294 0.54 3.11 -2.58
CA ALA A 294 -0.18 4.32 -2.17
C ALA A 294 -1.30 4.71 -3.15
N SER A 295 -1.03 5.59 -4.14
CA SER A 295 -2.04 6.18 -5.02
C SER A 295 -2.70 5.17 -5.95
N GLY A 296 -1.96 4.17 -6.44
CA GLY A 296 -2.50 3.09 -7.27
C GLY A 296 -3.51 2.24 -6.49
N ALA A 297 -3.19 1.85 -5.25
CA ALA A 297 -4.12 1.15 -4.37
C ALA A 297 -5.38 1.98 -4.07
N ALA A 298 -5.22 3.29 -3.83
CA ALA A 298 -6.35 4.19 -3.59
C ALA A 298 -7.28 4.29 -4.81
N VAL A 299 -6.73 4.37 -6.03
CA VAL A 299 -7.52 4.38 -7.28
C VAL A 299 -8.18 3.03 -7.52
N GLN A 300 -7.50 1.90 -7.23
CA GLN A 300 -8.10 0.57 -7.27
C GLN A 300 -9.33 0.49 -6.33
N CYS A 301 -9.19 0.96 -5.10
CA CYS A 301 -10.30 1.00 -4.13
C CYS A 301 -11.46 1.85 -4.65
N MET A 302 -11.19 3.02 -5.23
CA MET A 302 -12.20 3.88 -5.85
C MET A 302 -12.93 3.15 -6.97
N ASN A 303 -12.22 2.48 -7.89
CA ASN A 303 -12.82 1.75 -8.98
C ASN A 303 -13.79 0.67 -8.46
N ILE A 304 -13.34 -0.14 -7.47
CA ILE A 304 -14.16 -1.18 -6.83
C ILE A 304 -15.40 -0.56 -6.16
N ALA A 305 -15.21 0.54 -5.41
CA ALA A 305 -16.28 1.24 -4.70
C ALA A 305 -17.35 1.82 -5.64
N LEU A 306 -16.95 2.21 -6.84
CA LEU A 306 -17.83 2.73 -7.91
C LEU A 306 -18.39 1.63 -8.83
N GLY A 307 -18.01 0.35 -8.62
CA GLY A 307 -18.43 -0.78 -9.47
C GLY A 307 -17.77 -0.80 -10.85
N LEU A 308 -16.61 -0.14 -11.00
CA LEU A 308 -15.79 -0.14 -12.21
C LEU A 308 -14.80 -1.34 -12.18
N PRO A 309 -14.25 -1.77 -13.34
CA PRO A 309 -13.11 -2.69 -13.36
C PRO A 309 -11.96 -2.13 -12.51
N GLU A 310 -11.42 -2.95 -11.62
CA GLU A 310 -10.46 -2.49 -10.60
C GLU A 310 -9.17 -1.90 -11.17
N GLU A 311 -8.76 -2.32 -12.36
CA GLU A 311 -7.56 -1.86 -13.06
C GLU A 311 -7.77 -0.57 -13.87
N THR A 312 -8.97 0.00 -13.91
CA THR A 312 -9.27 1.18 -14.74
C THR A 312 -8.36 2.36 -14.39
N GLY A 313 -7.56 2.81 -15.37
CA GLY A 313 -6.61 3.93 -15.20
C GLY A 313 -5.36 3.60 -14.38
N LEU A 314 -5.10 2.31 -14.12
CA LEU A 314 -3.86 1.82 -13.53
C LEU A 314 -2.87 1.41 -14.63
N SER A 315 -1.57 1.51 -14.35
CA SER A 315 -0.46 1.08 -15.19
C SER A 315 0.09 -0.24 -14.64
N LEU A 316 -0.27 -1.36 -15.24
CA LEU A 316 0.12 -2.71 -14.78
C LEU A 316 1.31 -3.24 -15.56
#